data_e2a825567087df326c192a3769f82597
#
_entry.id   e2a825567087df326c192a3769f82597
#
_cell.length_a   1.000
_cell.length_b   1.000
_cell.length_c   1.000
_cell.angle_alpha   90.00
_cell.angle_beta   90.00
_cell.angle_gamma   90.00
#
_symmetry.space_group_name_H-M   'P 1'
#
loop_
_entity.id
_entity.type
_entity.pdbx_description
1 polymer ?
#
loop_
_entity_poly.entity_id
_entity_poly.type
_entity_poly.pdbx_seq_one_letter_code
_entity_poly.pdbx_strand_id
1 'polypeptide(L)'
;GFAVGTGNIVGLPGQTLEDIAADLLLVQQYPLSMVSCTAFIPSEDSCCRDEPMGSLDRTLAVMALMRIMNPSVLMPATSSLEKAAPEGQYRGLTAGANTVTIHDGTPPELKRLFPIYSLKRVVPNEAHLEDIVRRAGMRLSMEAFHA
;
A
#
# COMPACT_ATOMS: atom_id res chain seq x y z
N GLY A 1 -6.84 18.44 -16.93
CA GLY A 1 -5.68 18.26 -16.07
C GLY A 1 -5.44 16.80 -15.73
N PHE A 2 -4.35 16.49 -15.04
CA PHE A 2 -4.06 15.13 -14.57
C PHE A 2 -4.65 14.92 -13.17
N ALA A 3 -5.10 13.69 -12.88
CA ALA A 3 -5.29 13.24 -11.53
C ALA A 3 -3.91 13.01 -10.90
N VAL A 4 -3.65 13.61 -9.75
CA VAL A 4 -2.34 13.56 -9.09
C VAL A 4 -2.41 12.63 -7.88
N GLY A 5 -1.44 11.74 -7.77
CA GLY A 5 -1.26 10.89 -6.61
C GLY A 5 0.14 11.02 -6.01
N THR A 6 0.27 10.68 -4.75
CA THR A 6 1.55 10.57 -4.04
C THR A 6 1.55 9.37 -3.11
N GLY A 7 2.66 9.16 -2.43
CA GLY A 7 2.74 8.11 -1.41
C GLY A 7 4.02 8.22 -0.60
N ASN A 8 4.03 7.51 0.52
CA ASN A 8 5.21 7.38 1.36
C ASN A 8 5.55 5.92 1.66
N ILE A 9 6.74 5.72 2.16
CA ILE A 9 7.24 4.44 2.68
C ILE A 9 7.52 4.62 4.16
N VAL A 10 6.95 3.75 4.99
CA VAL A 10 7.10 3.78 6.45
C VAL A 10 8.16 2.78 6.90
N GLY A 11 9.09 3.23 7.71
CA GLY A 11 10.16 2.42 8.27
C GLY A 11 11.44 2.38 7.42
N LEU A 12 11.67 3.42 6.63
CA LEU A 12 12.98 3.62 5.97
C LEU A 12 14.10 3.73 7.01
N PRO A 13 15.32 3.24 6.69
CA PRO A 13 16.47 3.44 7.55
C PRO A 13 16.67 4.91 7.91
N GLY A 14 16.75 5.21 9.20
CA GLY A 14 16.91 6.57 9.71
C GLY A 14 15.64 7.43 9.72
N GLN A 15 14.50 6.96 9.22
CA GLN A 15 13.24 7.72 9.23
C GLN A 15 12.74 7.97 10.66
N THR A 16 12.45 9.22 10.96
CA THR A 16 11.92 9.68 12.25
C THR A 16 10.38 9.79 12.24
N LEU A 17 9.76 10.03 13.38
CA LEU A 17 8.33 10.34 13.45
C LEU A 17 8.02 11.72 12.87
N GLU A 18 8.96 12.64 12.96
CA GLU A 18 8.89 13.99 12.38
C GLU A 18 8.84 13.93 10.86
N ASP A 19 9.61 13.02 10.22
CA ASP A 19 9.56 12.80 8.78
C ASP A 19 8.17 12.28 8.36
N ILE A 20 7.63 11.32 9.10
CA ILE A 20 6.28 10.79 8.84
C ILE A 20 5.22 11.89 9.03
N ALA A 21 5.35 12.73 10.06
CA ALA A 21 4.44 13.83 10.27
C ALA A 21 4.52 14.88 9.14
N ALA A 22 5.72 15.16 8.63
CA ALA A 22 5.91 16.03 7.48
C ALA A 22 5.23 15.48 6.22
N ASP A 23 5.32 14.17 5.96
CA ASP A 23 4.63 13.50 4.86
C ASP A 23 3.10 13.64 4.99
N LEU A 24 2.55 13.44 6.20
CA LEU A 24 1.11 13.60 6.45
C LEU A 24 0.64 15.03 6.18
N LEU A 25 1.41 16.03 6.61
CA LEU A 25 1.09 17.43 6.36
C LEU A 25 1.18 17.80 4.88
N LEU A 26 2.16 17.25 4.16
CA LEU A 26 2.31 17.43 2.71
C LEU A 26 1.08 16.90 1.96
N VAL A 27 0.60 15.71 2.32
CA VAL A 27 -0.60 15.11 1.72
C VAL A 27 -1.83 16.00 1.91
N GLN A 28 -1.93 16.71 3.03
CA GLN A 28 -3.06 17.62 3.30
C GLN A 28 -2.98 18.94 2.50
N GLN A 29 -1.79 19.36 2.07
CA GLN A 29 -1.58 20.64 1.39
C GLN A 29 -2.01 20.64 -0.08
N TYR A 30 -2.14 19.47 -0.70
CA TYR A 30 -2.39 19.33 -2.14
C TYR A 30 -3.71 18.62 -2.42
N PRO A 31 -4.42 19.00 -3.50
CA PRO A 31 -5.64 18.32 -3.95
C PRO A 31 -5.29 16.99 -4.63
N LEU A 32 -5.02 15.97 -3.83
CA LEU A 32 -4.62 14.66 -4.31
C LEU A 32 -5.83 13.77 -4.59
N SER A 33 -5.77 13.02 -5.69
CA SER A 33 -6.76 12.00 -6.03
C SER A 33 -6.44 10.65 -5.39
N MET A 34 -5.15 10.38 -5.16
CA MET A 34 -4.69 9.12 -4.56
C MET A 34 -3.51 9.35 -3.62
N VAL A 35 -3.50 8.62 -2.52
CA VAL A 35 -2.37 8.57 -1.58
C VAL A 35 -2.08 7.12 -1.23
N SER A 36 -0.85 6.67 -1.42
CA SER A 36 -0.43 5.34 -0.98
C SER A 36 0.49 5.40 0.24
N CYS A 37 0.41 4.39 1.08
CA CYS A 37 1.30 4.20 2.21
C CYS A 37 1.75 2.74 2.23
N THR A 38 3.05 2.48 2.26
CA THR A 38 3.60 1.15 2.23
C THR A 38 4.62 0.94 3.34
N ALA A 39 4.77 -0.29 3.82
CA ALA A 39 5.88 -0.65 4.67
C ALA A 39 7.18 -0.73 3.84
N PHE A 40 8.30 -0.28 4.40
CA PHE A 40 9.60 -0.51 3.81
C PHE A 40 9.90 -2.02 3.75
N ILE A 41 10.30 -2.48 2.59
CA ILE A 41 10.73 -3.87 2.37
C ILE A 41 12.11 -3.83 1.73
N PRO A 42 13.16 -4.31 2.42
CA PRO A 42 14.50 -4.34 1.87
C PRO A 42 14.55 -5.26 0.64
N SER A 43 15.30 -4.84 -0.38
CA SER A 43 15.60 -5.67 -1.56
C SER A 43 17.03 -6.21 -1.48
N GLU A 44 17.23 -7.44 -1.88
CA GLU A 44 18.56 -8.10 -1.87
C GLU A 44 19.60 -7.35 -2.70
N ASP A 45 19.15 -6.66 -3.76
CA ASP A 45 20.03 -5.90 -4.67
C ASP A 45 20.20 -4.43 -4.26
N SER A 46 19.73 -4.03 -3.08
CA SER A 46 19.84 -2.64 -2.61
C SER A 46 20.94 -2.46 -1.54
N CYS A 47 21.36 -1.21 -1.36
CA CYS A 47 22.24 -0.84 -0.25
C CYS A 47 21.58 -1.03 1.13
N CYS A 48 20.25 -1.17 1.17
CA CYS A 48 19.46 -1.37 2.38
C CYS A 48 19.07 -2.85 2.60
N ARG A 49 19.72 -3.81 1.94
CA ARG A 49 19.35 -5.24 2.00
C ARG A 49 19.38 -5.83 3.40
N ASP A 50 20.28 -5.34 4.25
CA ASP A 50 20.49 -5.83 5.61
C ASP A 50 19.69 -5.05 6.66
N GLU A 51 18.88 -4.07 6.22
CA GLU A 51 18.04 -3.26 7.10
C GLU A 51 16.75 -4.01 7.48
N PRO A 52 16.21 -3.75 8.68
CA PRO A 52 14.97 -4.37 9.09
C PRO A 52 13.79 -3.88 8.25
N MET A 53 12.84 -4.76 8.00
CA MET A 53 11.58 -4.40 7.35
C MET A 53 10.77 -3.42 8.21
N GLY A 54 10.08 -2.48 7.58
CA GLY A 54 9.20 -1.52 8.23
C GLY A 54 8.04 -2.20 8.97
N SER A 55 7.62 -1.60 10.08
CA SER A 55 6.52 -2.11 10.90
C SER A 55 5.18 -1.98 10.18
N LEU A 56 4.46 -3.10 10.00
CA LEU A 56 3.10 -3.08 9.48
C LEU A 56 2.17 -2.26 10.38
N ASP A 57 2.24 -2.41 11.69
CA ASP A 57 1.34 -1.70 12.61
C ASP A 57 1.54 -0.18 12.53
N ARG A 58 2.78 0.29 12.41
CA ARG A 58 3.07 1.70 12.19
C ARG A 58 2.55 2.17 10.83
N THR A 59 2.71 1.37 9.79
CA THR A 59 2.19 1.68 8.44
C THR A 59 0.66 1.81 8.46
N LEU A 60 -0.03 0.88 9.13
CA LEU A 60 -1.49 0.94 9.26
C LEU A 60 -1.96 2.16 10.08
N ALA A 61 -1.23 2.55 11.12
CA ALA A 61 -1.51 3.77 11.87
C ALA A 61 -1.38 5.02 10.99
N VAL A 62 -0.32 5.10 10.17
CA VAL A 62 -0.13 6.19 9.20
C VAL A 62 -1.26 6.20 8.16
N MET A 63 -1.67 5.04 7.63
CA MET A 63 -2.82 4.93 6.71
C MET A 63 -4.11 5.45 7.36
N ALA A 64 -4.38 5.08 8.61
CA ALA A 64 -5.56 5.56 9.34
C ALA A 64 -5.55 7.09 9.50
N LEU A 65 -4.40 7.68 9.85
CA LEU A 65 -4.23 9.12 9.92
C LEU A 65 -4.44 9.79 8.56
N MET A 66 -3.85 9.25 7.49
CA MET A 66 -4.07 9.74 6.12
C MET A 66 -5.55 9.73 5.75
N ARG A 67 -6.30 8.67 6.09
CA ARG A 67 -7.74 8.57 5.83
C ARG A 67 -8.54 9.60 6.60
N ILE A 68 -8.22 9.82 7.88
CA ILE A 68 -8.89 10.84 8.69
C ILE A 68 -8.65 12.25 8.13
N MET A 69 -7.42 12.53 7.71
CA MET A 69 -7.03 13.84 7.16
C MET A 69 -7.56 14.05 5.74
N ASN A 70 -7.76 12.99 4.96
CA ASN A 70 -8.17 13.03 3.56
C ASN A 70 -9.29 12.00 3.29
N PRO A 71 -10.53 12.27 3.68
CA PRO A 71 -11.62 11.29 3.66
C PRO A 71 -12.00 10.75 2.27
N SER A 72 -11.75 11.51 1.20
CA SER A 72 -12.20 11.21 -0.17
C SER A 72 -11.13 10.60 -1.08
N VAL A 73 -9.85 10.59 -0.68
CA VAL A 73 -8.77 10.09 -1.56
C VAL A 73 -8.87 8.59 -1.82
N LEU A 74 -8.40 8.16 -2.97
CA LEU A 74 -8.14 6.74 -3.21
C LEU A 74 -6.88 6.34 -2.42
N MET A 75 -7.00 5.26 -1.66
CA MET A 75 -5.89 4.75 -0.84
C MET A 75 -5.79 3.23 -1.02
N PRO A 76 -4.73 2.73 -1.66
CA PRO A 76 -4.58 1.31 -1.93
C PRO A 76 -4.09 0.52 -0.70
N ALA A 77 -4.74 -0.60 -0.41
CA ALA A 77 -4.12 -1.70 0.31
C ALA A 77 -3.11 -2.36 -0.63
N THR A 78 -1.85 -1.97 -0.52
CA THR A 78 -0.80 -2.40 -1.44
C THR A 78 -0.36 -3.84 -1.19
N SER A 79 0.21 -4.49 -2.21
CA SER A 79 0.76 -5.85 -2.07
C SER A 79 1.93 -5.92 -1.08
N SER A 80 2.58 -4.80 -0.78
CA SER A 80 3.63 -4.74 0.25
C SER A 80 3.09 -5.00 1.65
N LEU A 81 1.84 -4.64 1.94
CA LEU A 81 1.21 -4.94 3.23
C LEU A 81 1.06 -6.44 3.43
N GLU A 82 0.61 -7.18 2.39
CA GLU A 82 0.49 -8.64 2.43
C GLU A 82 1.85 -9.33 2.55
N LYS A 83 2.89 -8.72 1.99
CA LYS A 83 4.26 -9.20 2.14
C LYS A 83 4.81 -8.92 3.54
N ALA A 84 4.47 -7.79 4.14
CA ALA A 84 4.94 -7.42 5.48
C ALA A 84 4.40 -8.35 6.58
N ALA A 85 3.15 -8.82 6.44
CA ALA A 85 2.58 -9.84 7.29
C ALA A 85 1.34 -10.48 6.63
N PRO A 86 0.97 -11.71 7.00
CA PRO A 86 -0.29 -12.31 6.60
C PRO A 86 -1.47 -11.39 6.91
N GLU A 87 -2.48 -11.39 6.04
CA GLU A 87 -3.67 -10.55 6.19
C GLU A 87 -3.38 -9.02 6.08
N GLY A 88 -2.20 -8.63 5.61
CA GLY A 88 -1.79 -7.22 5.56
C GLY A 88 -2.72 -6.36 4.72
N GLN A 89 -3.18 -6.85 3.55
CA GLN A 89 -4.14 -6.10 2.73
C GLN A 89 -5.52 -6.01 3.38
N TYR A 90 -6.01 -7.07 4.01
CA TYR A 90 -7.26 -7.03 4.78
C TYR A 90 -7.16 -5.99 5.92
N ARG A 91 -6.06 -6.01 6.67
CA ARG A 91 -5.80 -5.02 7.72
C ARG A 91 -5.69 -3.59 7.15
N GLY A 92 -5.12 -3.45 5.96
CA GLY A 92 -5.08 -2.18 5.23
C GLY A 92 -6.48 -1.63 4.92
N LEU A 93 -7.41 -2.50 4.46
CA LEU A 93 -8.81 -2.12 4.24
C LEU A 93 -9.47 -1.65 5.54
N THR A 94 -9.27 -2.36 6.65
CA THR A 94 -9.83 -1.97 7.96
C THR A 94 -9.17 -0.72 8.54
N ALA A 95 -7.94 -0.38 8.12
CA ALA A 95 -7.23 0.83 8.53
C ALA A 95 -7.56 2.06 7.66
N GLY A 96 -8.41 1.93 6.63
CA GLY A 96 -8.86 3.07 5.84
C GLY A 96 -8.57 3.00 4.34
N ALA A 97 -7.92 1.94 3.84
CA ALA A 97 -7.80 1.73 2.40
C ALA A 97 -9.19 1.53 1.77
N ASN A 98 -9.35 1.96 0.52
CA ASN A 98 -10.58 1.81 -0.26
C ASN A 98 -10.32 1.31 -1.68
N THR A 99 -9.09 0.95 -1.99
CA THR A 99 -8.68 0.24 -3.21
C THR A 99 -7.70 -0.88 -2.83
N VAL A 100 -7.52 -1.85 -3.71
CA VAL A 100 -6.60 -2.97 -3.47
C VAL A 100 -5.69 -3.14 -4.69
N THR A 101 -4.40 -3.31 -4.45
CA THR A 101 -3.45 -3.63 -5.51
C THR A 101 -3.39 -5.14 -5.74
N ILE A 102 -3.76 -5.58 -6.94
CA ILE A 102 -3.56 -6.94 -7.42
C ILE A 102 -2.53 -6.95 -8.55
N HIS A 103 -1.90 -8.11 -8.79
CA HIS A 103 -0.87 -8.28 -9.83
C HIS A 103 -1.26 -9.40 -10.79
N ASP A 104 -2.25 -9.14 -11.60
CA ASP A 104 -2.83 -10.15 -12.48
C ASP A 104 -2.34 -10.06 -13.93
N GLY A 105 -1.69 -8.97 -14.29
CA GLY A 105 -1.30 -8.68 -15.68
C GLY A 105 0.04 -9.26 -16.14
N THR A 106 0.84 -9.93 -15.29
CA THR A 106 2.14 -10.48 -15.71
C THR A 106 2.00 -11.96 -16.08
N PRO A 107 2.21 -12.34 -17.34
CA PRO A 107 2.22 -13.74 -17.75
C PRO A 107 3.16 -14.59 -16.89
N PRO A 108 2.79 -15.83 -16.52
CA PRO A 108 3.59 -16.68 -15.65
C PRO A 108 5.04 -16.87 -16.11
N GLU A 109 5.28 -16.97 -17.41
CA GLU A 109 6.60 -17.11 -18.02
C GLU A 109 7.48 -15.88 -17.87
N LEU A 110 6.89 -14.70 -17.75
CA LEU A 110 7.60 -13.42 -17.57
C LEU A 110 7.84 -13.05 -16.09
N LYS A 111 7.19 -13.73 -15.16
CA LYS A 111 7.33 -13.44 -13.71
C LYS A 111 8.78 -13.53 -13.21
N ARG A 112 9.61 -14.38 -13.87
CA ARG A 112 11.05 -14.53 -13.55
C ARG A 112 11.91 -13.37 -14.02
N LEU A 113 11.45 -12.64 -15.05
CA LEU A 113 12.20 -11.52 -15.62
C LEU A 113 11.95 -10.19 -14.85
N PHE A 114 10.91 -10.16 -14.04
CA PHE A 114 10.52 -9.00 -13.24
C PHE A 114 10.36 -9.40 -11.77
N PRO A 115 11.45 -9.79 -11.08
CA PRO A 115 11.39 -10.09 -9.65
C PRO A 115 11.18 -8.79 -8.87
N ILE A 116 9.91 -8.36 -8.78
CA ILE A 116 9.56 -7.30 -7.83
C ILE A 116 9.59 -7.97 -6.46
N TYR A 117 10.70 -7.87 -5.74
CA TYR A 117 11.01 -8.54 -4.48
C TYR A 117 11.30 -10.05 -4.64
N SER A 118 12.51 -10.47 -4.38
CA SER A 118 13.05 -11.84 -4.51
C SER A 118 12.42 -12.89 -3.60
N LEU A 119 11.62 -12.50 -2.60
CA LEU A 119 11.03 -13.42 -1.63
C LEU A 119 9.66 -13.94 -2.09
N LYS A 120 9.32 -15.17 -1.70
CA LYS A 120 8.04 -15.87 -1.94
C LYS A 120 6.85 -14.92 -1.82
N ARG A 121 6.39 -14.43 -2.96
CA ARG A 121 5.32 -13.46 -3.02
C ARG A 121 3.98 -14.20 -3.02
N VAL A 122 3.13 -13.90 -2.06
CA VAL A 122 1.70 -14.09 -2.28
C VAL A 122 1.33 -13.08 -3.37
N VAL A 123 0.93 -13.57 -4.54
CA VAL A 123 0.39 -12.72 -5.61
C VAL A 123 -1.10 -12.62 -5.33
N PRO A 124 -1.59 -11.48 -4.83
CA PRO A 124 -3.02 -11.29 -4.65
C PRO A 124 -3.71 -11.45 -6.00
N ASN A 125 -4.60 -12.42 -6.09
CA ASN A 125 -5.43 -12.68 -7.25
C ASN A 125 -6.89 -12.24 -6.97
N GLU A 126 -7.76 -12.45 -7.94
CA GLU A 126 -9.17 -12.07 -7.84
C GLU A 126 -9.87 -12.75 -6.65
N ALA A 127 -9.65 -14.04 -6.42
CA ALA A 127 -10.24 -14.76 -5.29
C ALA A 127 -9.79 -14.21 -3.93
N HIS A 128 -8.52 -13.84 -3.79
CA HIS A 128 -8.01 -13.14 -2.60
C HIS A 128 -8.69 -11.78 -2.42
N LEU A 129 -8.82 -11.02 -3.52
CA LEU A 129 -9.50 -9.71 -3.51
C LEU A 129 -10.95 -9.84 -3.00
N GLU A 130 -11.72 -10.76 -3.57
CA GLU A 130 -13.11 -10.99 -3.18
C GLU A 130 -13.23 -11.37 -1.70
N ASP A 131 -12.35 -12.25 -1.20
CA ASP A 131 -12.37 -12.68 0.19
C ASP A 131 -12.09 -11.52 1.16
N ILE A 132 -11.01 -10.77 0.96
CA ILE A 132 -10.65 -9.68 1.88
C ILE A 132 -11.66 -8.53 1.85
N VAL A 133 -12.22 -8.20 0.69
CA VAL A 133 -13.23 -7.14 0.55
C VAL A 133 -14.53 -7.55 1.26
N ARG A 134 -15.00 -8.79 1.07
CA ARG A 134 -16.17 -9.33 1.75
C ARG A 134 -15.98 -9.34 3.27
N ARG A 135 -14.83 -9.78 3.77
CA ARG A 135 -14.50 -9.81 5.21
C ARG A 135 -14.37 -8.43 5.81
N ALA A 136 -13.93 -7.44 5.04
CA ALA A 136 -13.89 -6.04 5.46
C ALA A 136 -15.28 -5.37 5.47
N GLY A 137 -16.35 -6.08 5.08
CA GLY A 137 -17.70 -5.54 4.99
C GLY A 137 -17.89 -4.55 3.83
N MET A 138 -17.00 -4.59 2.85
CA MET A 138 -16.99 -3.72 1.67
C MET A 138 -17.59 -4.44 0.45
N ARG A 139 -17.78 -3.68 -0.62
CA ARG A 139 -18.19 -4.21 -1.94
C ARG A 139 -17.26 -3.68 -3.01
N LEU A 140 -16.96 -4.52 -3.99
CA LEU A 140 -16.23 -4.09 -5.20
C LEU A 140 -17.11 -3.13 -6.00
N SER A 141 -16.53 -2.02 -6.43
CA SER A 141 -17.14 -1.08 -7.38
C SER A 141 -16.21 -0.94 -8.58
N MET A 142 -16.80 -1.01 -9.77
CA MET A 142 -16.10 -0.74 -11.03
C MET A 142 -16.21 0.74 -11.42
N GLU A 143 -16.94 1.57 -10.65
CA GLU A 143 -17.22 2.97 -10.96
C GLU A 143 -16.14 3.95 -10.43
N ALA A 144 -15.07 3.46 -9.81
CA ALA A 144 -14.10 4.28 -9.08
C ALA A 144 -13.27 5.26 -9.94
N PHE A 145 -13.45 5.30 -11.25
CA PHE A 145 -12.64 6.13 -12.15
C PHE A 145 -13.44 7.11 -13.01
N HIS A 146 -14.66 7.42 -12.64
CA HIS A 146 -15.40 8.52 -13.25
C HIS A 146 -15.26 9.78 -12.38
N ALA A 147 -14.08 10.41 -12.44
CA ALA A 147 -13.85 11.75 -11.91
C ALA A 147 -13.43 12.68 -13.06
#